data_a11ee7d8a21e566c27e9ec2b3d436596
#
_entry.id   a11ee7d8a21e566c27e9ec2b3d436596
#
_cell.length_a   1.000
_cell.length_b   1.000
_cell.length_c   1.000
_cell.angle_alpha   90.00
_cell.angle_beta   90.00
_cell.angle_gamma   90.00
#
_symmetry.space_group_name_H-M   'P 1'
#
loop_
_entity.id
_entity.type
_entity.pdbx_description
1 polymer ?
#
loop_
_entity_poly.entity_id
_entity_poly.type
_entity_poly.pdbx_seq_one_letter_code
_entity_poly.pdbx_strand_id
1 'polypeptide(L)'
;MTELDPYQIIAHYYRPGTMAHRILVEHSECVARLALALADRYSDVSIDRELLYQAAILHDIGIIHTDATTISCYGREPYIRHGYLGACLLRRDWGLEAHARVCERHTGSGVSEEERIALRLPLPAGRSYLPETLEEKLVCYADCFYSKTHLDRRKSYEEVRTKMEAFWQKRAPRLAAGAIARLEAMHQMFGDPA
;
A
#
# COMPACT_ATOMS: atom_id res chain seq x y z
N MET A 1 5.86 -26.02 10.43
CA MET A 1 5.99 -25.03 9.34
C MET A 1 6.84 -23.90 9.92
N THR A 2 7.91 -23.48 9.26
CA THR A 2 8.69 -22.31 9.69
C THR A 2 7.80 -21.09 9.59
N GLU A 3 7.73 -20.29 10.67
CA GLU A 3 7.02 -19.00 10.72
C GLU A 3 7.51 -18.10 9.58
N LEU A 4 6.62 -17.42 8.88
CA LEU A 4 6.96 -16.52 7.77
C LEU A 4 7.66 -15.28 8.32
N ASP A 5 8.91 -15.08 7.93
CA ASP A 5 9.66 -13.85 8.24
C ASP A 5 9.63 -12.89 7.04
N PRO A 6 8.85 -11.80 7.08
CA PRO A 6 8.73 -10.87 5.97
C PRO A 6 10.05 -10.13 5.67
N TYR A 7 10.93 -9.98 6.66
CA TYR A 7 12.23 -9.32 6.45
C TYR A 7 13.20 -10.18 5.65
N GLN A 8 13.13 -11.51 5.77
CA GLN A 8 13.89 -12.41 4.90
C GLN A 8 13.42 -12.32 3.45
N ILE A 9 12.09 -12.15 3.25
CA ILE A 9 11.55 -11.93 1.91
C ILE A 9 12.05 -10.60 1.34
N ILE A 10 12.02 -9.51 2.13
CA ILE A 10 12.60 -8.22 1.70
C ILE A 10 14.07 -8.37 1.36
N ALA A 11 14.87 -9.03 2.21
CA ALA A 11 16.31 -9.19 2.02
C ALA A 11 16.67 -10.00 0.76
N HIS A 12 15.74 -10.82 0.26
CA HIS A 12 15.91 -11.54 -1.01
C HIS A 12 15.97 -10.59 -2.22
N TYR A 13 15.19 -9.50 -2.21
CA TYR A 13 15.12 -8.54 -3.32
C TYR A 13 15.91 -7.25 -3.07
N TYR A 14 15.99 -6.83 -1.82
CA TYR A 14 16.67 -5.60 -1.41
C TYR A 14 17.92 -5.95 -0.61
N ARG A 15 19.09 -5.63 -1.15
CA ARG A 15 20.35 -5.90 -0.44
C ARG A 15 20.37 -5.16 0.90
N PRO A 16 20.49 -5.87 2.03
CA PRO A 16 20.59 -5.25 3.35
C PRO A 16 21.70 -4.19 3.42
N GLY A 17 21.45 -3.10 4.15
CA GLY A 17 22.36 -1.98 4.30
C GLY A 17 22.31 -0.93 3.17
N THR A 18 21.60 -1.18 2.07
CA THR A 18 21.38 -0.18 1.03
C THR A 18 20.33 0.85 1.43
N MET A 19 20.36 2.04 0.82
CA MET A 19 19.37 3.08 1.05
C MET A 19 17.95 2.62 0.70
N ALA A 20 17.77 1.91 -0.43
CA ALA A 20 16.47 1.35 -0.83
C ALA A 20 15.91 0.39 0.21
N HIS A 21 16.75 -0.53 0.74
CA HIS A 21 16.35 -1.45 1.80
C HIS A 21 15.90 -0.69 3.06
N ARG A 22 16.70 0.28 3.53
CA ARG A 22 16.39 1.06 4.72
C ARG A 22 15.06 1.82 4.57
N ILE A 23 14.89 2.56 3.46
CA ILE A 23 13.66 3.34 3.21
C ILE A 23 12.43 2.43 3.17
N LEU A 24 12.53 1.29 2.47
CA LEU A 24 11.43 0.34 2.40
C LEU A 24 11.05 -0.17 3.79
N VAL A 25 12.02 -0.65 4.57
CA VAL A 25 11.77 -1.23 5.90
C VAL A 25 11.20 -0.18 6.84
N GLU A 26 11.82 1.00 6.96
CA GLU A 26 11.36 2.07 7.85
C GLU A 26 9.92 2.53 7.50
N HIS A 27 9.62 2.69 6.20
CA HIS A 27 8.27 3.02 5.75
C HIS A 27 7.27 1.93 6.10
N SER A 28 7.58 0.68 5.75
CA SER A 28 6.68 -0.46 5.97
C SER A 28 6.41 -0.71 7.46
N GLU A 29 7.40 -0.51 8.32
CA GLU A 29 7.21 -0.58 9.78
C GLU A 29 6.29 0.52 10.31
N CYS A 30 6.37 1.75 9.76
CA CYS A 30 5.43 2.81 10.13
C CYS A 30 4.00 2.44 9.74
N VAL A 31 3.82 1.91 8.52
CA VAL A 31 2.51 1.45 8.03
C VAL A 31 1.98 0.29 8.90
N ALA A 32 2.82 -0.71 9.19
CA ALA A 32 2.44 -1.86 10.00
C ALA A 32 2.01 -1.46 11.44
N ARG A 33 2.78 -0.60 12.10
CA ARG A 33 2.43 -0.08 13.43
C ARG A 33 1.08 0.62 13.43
N LEU A 34 0.82 1.47 12.42
CA LEU A 34 -0.46 2.17 12.33
C LEU A 34 -1.61 1.21 12.01
N ALA A 35 -1.44 0.30 11.07
CA ALA A 35 -2.45 -0.69 10.70
C ALA A 35 -2.87 -1.55 11.90
N LEU A 36 -1.89 -2.03 12.70
CA LEU A 36 -2.16 -2.77 13.93
C LEU A 36 -2.86 -1.93 14.98
N ALA A 37 -2.44 -0.68 15.20
CA ALA A 37 -3.08 0.22 16.16
C ALA A 37 -4.54 0.54 15.77
N LEU A 38 -4.82 0.67 14.47
CA LEU A 38 -6.19 0.82 13.98
C LEU A 38 -7.00 -0.47 14.16
N ALA A 39 -6.40 -1.63 13.92
CA ALA A 39 -7.04 -2.93 14.13
C ALA A 39 -7.42 -3.18 15.61
N ASP A 40 -6.65 -2.64 16.56
CA ASP A 40 -6.94 -2.75 17.99
C ASP A 40 -8.27 -2.09 18.41
N ARG A 41 -8.78 -1.17 17.60
CA ARG A 41 -10.10 -0.53 17.82
C ARG A 41 -11.27 -1.41 17.36
N TYR A 42 -10.96 -2.51 16.67
CA TYR A 42 -11.92 -3.46 16.10
C TYR A 42 -12.00 -4.72 16.97
N SER A 43 -12.64 -4.60 18.15
CA SER A 43 -12.78 -5.73 19.10
C SER A 43 -13.76 -6.82 18.64
N ASP A 44 -14.71 -6.47 17.75
CA ASP A 44 -15.83 -7.35 17.39
C ASP A 44 -15.62 -8.15 16.09
N VAL A 45 -14.51 -7.94 15.39
CA VAL A 45 -14.23 -8.59 14.11
C VAL A 45 -12.91 -9.35 14.18
N SER A 46 -12.91 -10.60 13.70
CA SER A 46 -11.69 -11.39 13.57
C SER A 46 -10.82 -10.82 12.44
N ILE A 47 -9.78 -10.09 12.80
CA ILE A 47 -8.71 -9.64 11.90
C ILE A 47 -7.53 -10.57 12.09
N ASP A 48 -7.01 -11.12 10.99
CA ASP A 48 -5.76 -11.88 11.02
C ASP A 48 -4.59 -10.91 11.23
N ARG A 49 -4.17 -10.77 12.49
CA ARG A 49 -3.13 -9.80 12.89
C ARG A 49 -1.75 -10.19 12.36
N GLU A 50 -1.49 -11.48 12.22
CA GLU A 50 -0.24 -11.97 11.65
C GLU A 50 -0.17 -11.63 10.16
N LEU A 51 -1.21 -11.95 9.41
CA LEU A 51 -1.34 -11.55 8.01
C LEU A 51 -1.25 -10.03 7.85
N LEU A 52 -1.96 -9.26 8.69
CA LEU A 52 -1.96 -7.80 8.64
C LEU A 52 -0.54 -7.24 8.80
N TYR A 53 0.20 -7.73 9.80
CA TYR A 53 1.57 -7.30 10.03
C TYR A 53 2.49 -7.65 8.86
N GLN A 54 2.50 -8.94 8.48
CA GLN A 54 3.36 -9.44 7.40
C GLN A 54 3.06 -8.75 6.07
N ALA A 55 1.78 -8.59 5.73
CA ALA A 55 1.36 -7.93 4.51
C ALA A 55 1.69 -6.43 4.50
N ALA A 56 1.56 -5.74 5.65
CA ALA A 56 1.99 -4.35 5.78
C ALA A 56 3.51 -4.19 5.60
N ILE A 57 4.32 -5.13 6.09
CA ILE A 57 5.77 -5.12 5.84
C ILE A 57 6.11 -5.36 4.36
N LEU A 58 5.31 -6.14 3.65
CA LEU A 58 5.58 -6.55 2.26
C LEU A 58 4.86 -5.71 1.19
N HIS A 59 3.94 -4.80 1.56
CA HIS A 59 3.03 -4.15 0.61
C HIS A 59 3.73 -3.42 -0.55
N ASP A 60 4.93 -2.95 -0.31
CA ASP A 60 5.72 -2.13 -1.25
C ASP A 60 6.89 -2.88 -1.91
N ILE A 61 7.01 -4.19 -1.70
CA ILE A 61 8.18 -4.98 -2.13
C ILE A 61 8.48 -4.84 -3.64
N GLY A 62 7.48 -4.55 -4.46
CA GLY A 62 7.64 -4.40 -5.91
C GLY A 62 8.28 -3.09 -6.37
N ILE A 63 8.53 -2.12 -5.47
CA ILE A 63 9.18 -0.85 -5.84
C ILE A 63 10.57 -1.08 -6.47
N ILE A 64 11.27 -2.14 -6.08
CA ILE A 64 12.60 -2.49 -6.63
C ILE A 64 12.63 -2.53 -8.17
N HIS A 65 11.51 -2.87 -8.80
CA HIS A 65 11.41 -2.96 -10.25
C HIS A 65 11.01 -1.64 -10.92
N THR A 66 10.72 -0.59 -10.15
CA THR A 66 10.22 0.67 -10.66
C THR A 66 11.31 1.74 -10.76
N ASP A 67 11.10 2.72 -11.65
CA ASP A 67 11.89 3.95 -11.70
C ASP A 67 11.43 4.88 -10.54
N ALA A 68 12.13 4.77 -9.41
CA ALA A 68 11.88 5.51 -8.19
C ALA A 68 13.21 5.99 -7.57
N THR A 69 13.95 6.77 -8.34
CA THR A 69 15.32 7.24 -7.99
C THR A 69 15.38 8.02 -6.69
N THR A 70 14.29 8.74 -6.32
CA THR A 70 14.19 9.49 -5.07
C THR A 70 14.25 8.60 -3.82
N ILE A 71 13.99 7.31 -3.96
CA ILE A 71 14.09 6.29 -2.91
C ILE A 71 15.08 5.18 -3.28
N SER A 72 16.03 5.51 -4.14
CA SER A 72 17.16 4.65 -4.54
C SER A 72 16.76 3.35 -5.23
N CYS A 73 15.60 3.33 -5.91
CA CYS A 73 15.18 2.24 -6.78
C CYS A 73 15.34 2.65 -8.25
N TYR A 74 16.01 1.82 -9.04
CA TYR A 74 16.45 2.10 -10.41
C TYR A 74 15.90 1.07 -11.41
N GLY A 75 14.70 0.59 -11.15
CA GLY A 75 13.98 -0.27 -12.09
C GLY A 75 13.51 0.48 -13.34
N ARG A 76 12.82 -0.20 -14.24
CA ARG A 76 12.37 0.36 -15.53
C ARG A 76 10.86 0.59 -15.60
N GLU A 77 10.13 0.00 -14.67
CA GLU A 77 8.69 0.06 -14.67
C GLU A 77 8.16 1.38 -14.08
N PRO A 78 7.04 1.92 -14.57
CA PRO A 78 6.40 3.08 -13.96
C PRO A 78 6.07 2.81 -12.48
N TYR A 79 6.27 3.81 -11.62
CA TYR A 79 6.07 3.65 -10.17
C TYR A 79 4.69 3.09 -9.78
N ILE A 80 3.63 3.51 -10.49
CA ILE A 80 2.25 3.04 -10.23
C ILE A 80 2.09 1.51 -10.30
N ARG A 81 3.03 0.79 -10.94
CA ARG A 81 3.01 -0.66 -11.06
C ARG A 81 3.56 -1.40 -9.83
N HIS A 82 4.13 -0.70 -8.84
CA HIS A 82 4.80 -1.36 -7.70
C HIS A 82 3.91 -2.37 -6.97
N GLY A 83 2.65 -2.04 -6.70
CA GLY A 83 1.72 -2.96 -6.04
C GLY A 83 1.48 -4.23 -6.86
N TYR A 84 1.22 -4.09 -8.15
CA TYR A 84 1.06 -5.23 -9.06
C TYR A 84 2.34 -6.08 -9.17
N LEU A 85 3.49 -5.42 -9.31
CA LEU A 85 4.79 -6.11 -9.41
C LEU A 85 5.13 -6.86 -8.13
N GLY A 86 4.90 -6.24 -6.96
CA GLY A 86 5.06 -6.89 -5.67
C GLY A 86 4.15 -8.10 -5.52
N ALA A 87 2.89 -7.98 -5.92
CA ALA A 87 1.96 -9.10 -5.92
C ALA A 87 2.46 -10.26 -6.80
N CYS A 88 3.03 -9.97 -7.97
CA CYS A 88 3.62 -10.99 -8.84
C CYS A 88 4.80 -11.71 -8.18
N LEU A 89 5.69 -10.98 -7.47
CA LEU A 89 6.81 -11.56 -6.73
C LEU A 89 6.30 -12.49 -5.62
N LEU A 90 5.35 -12.02 -4.80
CA LEU A 90 4.83 -12.80 -3.67
C LEU A 90 4.10 -14.06 -4.12
N ARG A 91 3.33 -14.00 -5.22
CA ARG A 91 2.65 -15.18 -5.78
C ARG A 91 3.64 -16.18 -6.38
N ARG A 92 4.53 -15.70 -7.25
CA ARG A 92 5.41 -16.57 -8.03
C ARG A 92 6.47 -17.25 -7.17
N ASP A 93 7.13 -16.48 -6.30
CA ASP A 93 8.35 -16.94 -5.63
C ASP A 93 8.07 -17.50 -4.23
N TRP A 94 6.94 -17.09 -3.61
CA TRP A 94 6.63 -17.42 -2.22
C TRP A 94 5.25 -18.08 -2.01
N GLY A 95 4.37 -18.10 -3.02
CA GLY A 95 3.03 -18.68 -2.90
C GLY A 95 2.08 -17.91 -1.95
N LEU A 96 2.38 -16.64 -1.67
CA LEU A 96 1.70 -15.81 -0.67
C LEU A 96 0.54 -15.01 -1.27
N GLU A 97 -0.59 -15.68 -1.56
CA GLU A 97 -1.74 -15.04 -2.24
C GLU A 97 -2.37 -13.91 -1.41
N ALA A 98 -2.61 -14.12 -0.12
CA ALA A 98 -3.23 -13.10 0.74
C ALA A 98 -2.36 -11.83 0.82
N HIS A 99 -1.06 -11.97 1.03
CA HIS A 99 -0.10 -10.85 1.03
C HIS A 99 -0.02 -10.16 -0.33
N ALA A 100 -0.06 -10.93 -1.41
CA ALA A 100 -0.05 -10.41 -2.77
C ALA A 100 -1.28 -9.54 -3.06
N ARG A 101 -2.46 -9.91 -2.56
CA ARG A 101 -3.67 -9.11 -2.69
C ARG A 101 -3.54 -7.76 -1.99
N VAL A 102 -2.98 -7.71 -0.77
CA VAL A 102 -2.69 -6.46 -0.07
C VAL A 102 -1.74 -5.59 -0.90
N CYS A 103 -0.66 -6.17 -1.40
CA CYS A 103 0.32 -5.50 -2.26
C CYS A 103 -0.35 -4.85 -3.49
N GLU A 104 -1.22 -5.60 -4.18
CA GLU A 104 -1.88 -5.19 -5.42
C GLU A 104 -2.91 -4.06 -5.21
N ARG A 105 -3.48 -3.92 -3.99
CA ARG A 105 -4.67 -3.11 -3.71
C ARG A 105 -4.45 -1.92 -2.76
N HIS A 106 -3.21 -1.68 -2.30
CA HIS A 106 -2.96 -0.66 -1.28
C HIS A 106 -2.83 0.76 -1.83
N THR A 107 -2.65 0.95 -3.14
CA THR A 107 -2.30 2.28 -3.70
C THR A 107 -3.43 3.30 -3.56
N GLY A 108 -3.18 4.40 -2.86
CA GLY A 108 -4.13 5.48 -2.62
C GLY A 108 -5.33 5.02 -1.78
N SER A 109 -6.57 5.16 -2.30
CA SER A 109 -7.79 4.60 -1.72
C SER A 109 -8.26 3.35 -2.49
N GLY A 110 -7.34 2.65 -3.16
CA GLY A 110 -7.61 1.66 -4.19
C GLY A 110 -7.83 2.31 -5.55
N VAL A 111 -7.74 1.52 -6.61
CA VAL A 111 -7.92 1.97 -8.00
C VAL A 111 -9.05 1.17 -8.64
N SER A 112 -10.12 1.84 -9.06
CA SER A 112 -11.20 1.21 -9.81
C SER A 112 -10.83 1.00 -11.28
N GLU A 113 -11.56 0.12 -11.97
CA GLU A 113 -11.33 -0.11 -13.40
C GLU A 113 -11.59 1.16 -14.23
N GLU A 114 -12.60 1.96 -13.85
CA GLU A 114 -12.88 3.24 -14.50
C GLU A 114 -11.71 4.23 -14.33
N GLU A 115 -11.14 4.30 -13.12
CA GLU A 115 -9.96 5.12 -12.82
C GLU A 115 -8.73 4.64 -13.59
N ARG A 116 -8.52 3.32 -13.66
CA ARG A 116 -7.44 2.71 -14.44
C ARG A 116 -7.50 3.13 -15.91
N ILE A 117 -8.69 3.05 -16.50
CA ILE A 117 -8.92 3.42 -17.91
C ILE A 117 -8.75 4.92 -18.10
N ALA A 118 -9.42 5.74 -17.29
CA ALA A 118 -9.42 7.20 -17.44
C ALA A 118 -8.03 7.82 -17.30
N LEU A 119 -7.22 7.29 -16.39
CA LEU A 119 -5.84 7.73 -16.16
C LEU A 119 -4.83 7.00 -17.06
N ARG A 120 -5.28 6.05 -17.89
CA ARG A 120 -4.42 5.20 -18.73
C ARG A 120 -3.30 4.55 -17.92
N LEU A 121 -3.64 4.05 -16.72
CA LEU A 121 -2.65 3.41 -15.87
C LEU A 121 -2.15 2.11 -16.51
N PRO A 122 -0.83 1.88 -16.54
CA PRO A 122 -0.23 0.67 -17.12
C PRO A 122 -0.38 -0.54 -16.18
N LEU A 123 -1.61 -0.78 -15.71
CA LEU A 123 -2.00 -1.90 -14.87
C LEU A 123 -2.82 -2.90 -15.70
N PRO A 124 -2.63 -4.22 -15.54
CA PRO A 124 -3.42 -5.23 -16.25
C PRO A 124 -4.92 -5.08 -16.03
N ALA A 125 -5.69 -5.25 -17.10
CA ALA A 125 -7.15 -5.32 -17.03
C ALA A 125 -7.64 -6.64 -16.42
N GLY A 126 -8.90 -6.67 -16.00
CA GLY A 126 -9.55 -7.87 -15.47
C GLY A 126 -9.11 -8.25 -14.05
N ARG A 127 -8.50 -7.31 -13.32
CA ARG A 127 -8.12 -7.44 -11.90
C ARG A 127 -8.76 -6.35 -11.07
N SER A 128 -9.05 -6.66 -9.80
CA SER A 128 -9.46 -5.67 -8.82
C SER A 128 -8.23 -5.07 -8.13
N TYR A 129 -8.15 -3.75 -8.13
CA TYR A 129 -7.17 -2.97 -7.36
C TYR A 129 -7.84 -2.20 -6.22
N LEU A 130 -9.07 -2.60 -5.87
CA LEU A 130 -9.80 -2.08 -4.71
C LEU A 130 -9.58 -2.99 -3.51
N PRO A 131 -9.32 -2.45 -2.31
CA PRO A 131 -9.21 -3.24 -1.10
C PRO A 131 -10.57 -3.84 -0.71
N GLU A 132 -10.62 -5.16 -0.49
CA GLU A 132 -11.85 -5.92 -0.21
C GLU A 132 -11.89 -6.39 1.25
N THR A 133 -10.84 -7.08 1.75
CA THR A 133 -10.79 -7.56 3.13
C THR A 133 -10.46 -6.44 4.12
N LEU A 134 -10.61 -6.71 5.41
CA LEU A 134 -10.25 -5.73 6.45
C LEU A 134 -8.75 -5.47 6.47
N GLU A 135 -7.93 -6.49 6.30
CA GLU A 135 -6.47 -6.37 6.24
C GLU A 135 -6.04 -5.53 5.03
N GLU A 136 -6.62 -5.76 3.85
CA GLU A 136 -6.37 -4.97 2.66
C GLU A 136 -6.73 -3.49 2.86
N LYS A 137 -7.90 -3.21 3.48
CA LYS A 137 -8.36 -1.85 3.80
C LYS A 137 -7.48 -1.18 4.85
N LEU A 138 -7.08 -1.91 5.89
CA LEU A 138 -6.22 -1.38 6.95
C LEU A 138 -4.85 -0.96 6.41
N VAL A 139 -4.20 -1.80 5.60
CA VAL A 139 -2.91 -1.45 5.00
C VAL A 139 -3.06 -0.31 3.99
N CYS A 140 -4.08 -0.34 3.12
CA CYS A 140 -4.38 0.72 2.16
C CYS A 140 -4.60 2.07 2.85
N TYR A 141 -5.36 2.09 3.94
CA TYR A 141 -5.63 3.30 4.72
C TYR A 141 -4.38 3.78 5.45
N ALA A 142 -3.66 2.90 6.14
CA ALA A 142 -2.45 3.24 6.90
C ALA A 142 -1.33 3.80 6.00
N ASP A 143 -1.13 3.25 4.81
CA ASP A 143 -0.12 3.73 3.86
C ASP A 143 -0.36 5.18 3.43
N CYS A 144 -1.61 5.64 3.33
CA CYS A 144 -1.94 7.01 2.96
C CYS A 144 -1.25 8.05 3.86
N PHE A 145 -0.97 7.72 5.12
CA PHE A 145 -0.43 8.65 6.12
C PHE A 145 1.08 8.81 6.13
N TYR A 146 1.80 7.95 5.41
CA TYR A 146 3.26 7.99 5.39
C TYR A 146 3.81 8.34 4.00
N SER A 147 5.05 8.79 3.99
CA SER A 147 5.79 9.11 2.76
C SER A 147 7.16 8.48 2.82
N LYS A 148 7.59 7.85 1.74
CA LYS A 148 8.92 7.25 1.63
C LYS A 148 10.07 8.28 1.58
N THR A 149 9.73 9.55 1.32
CA THR A 149 10.71 10.66 1.29
C THR A 149 10.73 11.50 2.57
N HIS A 150 9.79 11.29 3.50
CA HIS A 150 9.67 11.98 4.78
C HIS A 150 9.20 10.96 5.83
N LEU A 151 10.10 10.06 6.20
CA LEU A 151 9.80 8.92 7.09
C LEU A 151 9.53 9.32 8.54
N ASP A 152 10.05 10.48 8.93
CA ASP A 152 9.94 11.07 10.27
C ASP A 152 8.57 11.70 10.57
N ARG A 153 7.70 11.78 9.55
CA ARG A 153 6.43 12.50 9.68
C ARG A 153 5.22 11.69 9.22
N ARG A 154 4.25 11.56 10.10
CA ARG A 154 2.90 11.11 9.74
C ARG A 154 2.04 12.33 9.30
N LYS A 155 1.31 12.18 8.19
CA LYS A 155 0.31 13.15 7.72
C LYS A 155 -0.96 13.05 8.57
N SER A 156 -1.71 14.16 8.71
CA SER A 156 -3.07 14.13 9.23
C SER A 156 -4.06 13.63 8.17
N TYR A 157 -5.27 13.24 8.60
CA TYR A 157 -6.35 12.86 7.68
C TYR A 157 -6.68 13.98 6.69
N GLU A 158 -6.78 15.22 7.16
CA GLU A 158 -7.04 16.39 6.32
C GLU A 158 -5.96 16.62 5.27
N GLU A 159 -4.69 16.39 5.61
CA GLU A 159 -3.59 16.49 4.65
C GLU A 159 -3.69 15.41 3.57
N VAL A 160 -4.05 14.18 3.95
CA VAL A 160 -4.26 13.06 3.01
C VAL A 160 -5.43 13.37 2.09
N ARG A 161 -6.57 13.78 2.65
CA ARG A 161 -7.78 14.12 1.91
C ARG A 161 -7.54 15.25 0.92
N THR A 162 -6.94 16.34 1.37
CA THR A 162 -6.63 17.51 0.52
C THR A 162 -5.69 17.14 -0.64
N LYS A 163 -4.66 16.35 -0.38
CA LYS A 163 -3.74 15.90 -1.44
C LYS A 163 -4.44 14.99 -2.45
N MET A 164 -5.30 14.10 -1.98
CA MET A 164 -6.06 13.21 -2.84
C MET A 164 -7.05 13.99 -3.71
N GLU A 165 -7.78 14.96 -3.14
CA GLU A 165 -8.65 15.86 -3.89
C GLU A 165 -7.90 16.63 -4.99
N ALA A 166 -6.78 17.26 -4.63
CA ALA A 166 -5.96 18.00 -5.57
C ALA A 166 -5.44 17.14 -6.73
N PHE A 167 -5.03 15.89 -6.42
CA PHE A 167 -4.61 14.93 -7.46
C PHE A 167 -5.73 14.63 -8.44
N TRP A 168 -6.93 14.28 -7.93
CA TRP A 168 -8.05 13.89 -8.77
C TRP A 168 -8.63 15.07 -9.54
N GLN A 169 -8.75 16.25 -8.94
CA GLN A 169 -9.21 17.47 -9.63
C GLN A 169 -8.31 17.81 -10.82
N LYS A 170 -7.02 17.58 -10.71
CA LYS A 170 -6.06 17.83 -11.78
C LYS A 170 -6.10 16.77 -12.89
N ARG A 171 -6.34 15.49 -12.54
CA ARG A 171 -6.15 14.34 -13.44
C ARG A 171 -7.43 13.81 -14.04
N ALA A 172 -8.48 13.68 -13.25
CA ALA A 172 -9.80 13.17 -13.66
C ALA A 172 -10.90 13.66 -12.72
N PRO A 173 -11.31 14.95 -12.81
CA PRO A 173 -12.23 15.57 -11.86
C PRO A 173 -13.55 14.80 -11.64
N ARG A 174 -14.07 14.17 -12.71
CA ARG A 174 -15.32 13.39 -12.65
C ARG A 174 -15.24 12.16 -11.74
N LEU A 175 -14.01 11.66 -11.47
CA LEU A 175 -13.79 10.47 -10.63
C LEU A 175 -13.36 10.82 -9.19
N ALA A 176 -13.11 12.10 -8.92
CA ALA A 176 -12.66 12.56 -7.61
C ALA A 176 -13.58 12.11 -6.48
N ALA A 177 -14.90 12.26 -6.66
CA ALA A 177 -15.88 11.90 -5.64
C ALA A 177 -15.80 10.42 -5.23
N GLY A 178 -15.61 9.50 -6.18
CA GLY A 178 -15.49 8.06 -5.89
C GLY A 178 -14.23 7.72 -5.08
N ALA A 179 -13.09 8.30 -5.46
CA ALA A 179 -11.83 8.08 -4.74
C ALA A 179 -11.87 8.65 -3.31
N ILE A 180 -12.43 9.85 -3.16
CA ILE A 180 -12.60 10.49 -1.84
C ILE A 180 -13.59 9.72 -0.98
N ALA A 181 -14.73 9.29 -1.53
CA ALA A 181 -15.70 8.49 -0.79
C ALA A 181 -15.11 7.19 -0.23
N ARG A 182 -14.21 6.52 -0.97
CA ARG A 182 -13.49 5.33 -0.46
C ARG A 182 -12.55 5.67 0.71
N LEU A 183 -11.81 6.78 0.62
CA LEU A 183 -10.98 7.25 1.72
C LEU A 183 -11.82 7.58 2.95
N GLU A 184 -12.93 8.30 2.77
CA GLU A 184 -13.86 8.67 3.84
C GLU A 184 -14.51 7.44 4.49
N ALA A 185 -14.89 6.44 3.69
CA ALA A 185 -15.42 5.17 4.21
C ALA A 185 -14.39 4.43 5.09
N MET A 186 -13.13 4.39 4.69
CA MET A 186 -12.06 3.81 5.52
C MET A 186 -11.83 4.65 6.79
N HIS A 187 -11.90 5.98 6.70
CA HIS A 187 -11.79 6.86 7.87
C HIS A 187 -12.94 6.65 8.87
N GLN A 188 -14.18 6.54 8.37
CA GLN A 188 -15.33 6.24 9.22
C GLN A 188 -15.21 4.87 9.88
N MET A 189 -14.66 3.90 9.16
CA MET A 189 -14.47 2.53 9.65
C MET A 189 -13.37 2.43 10.72
N PHE A 190 -12.22 3.05 10.50
CA PHE A 190 -11.02 2.87 11.33
C PHE A 190 -10.73 4.05 12.27
N GLY A 191 -11.36 5.18 12.05
CA GLY A 191 -11.16 6.41 12.83
C GLY A 191 -9.90 7.18 12.44
N ASP A 192 -9.66 8.26 13.19
CA ASP A 192 -8.46 9.08 13.01
C ASP A 192 -7.23 8.26 13.44
N PRO A 193 -6.15 8.25 12.65
CA PRO A 193 -4.86 7.74 13.07
C PRO A 193 -4.28 8.66 14.14
N ALA A 194 -4.69 8.51 15.37
CA ALA A 194 -4.25 9.31 16.53
C ALA A 194 -2.84 8.91 17.00
#